data_0cb5c9f86c0bde3fc8dbfc45639ef436
#
_entry.id   0cb5c9f86c0bde3fc8dbfc45639ef436
#
_cell.length_a   1.000
_cell.length_b   1.000
_cell.length_c   1.000
_cell.angle_alpha   90.00
_cell.angle_beta   90.00
_cell.angle_gamma   90.00
#
_symmetry.space_group_name_H-M   'P 1'
#
loop_
_entity.id
_entity.type
_entity.pdbx_description
1 polymer ?
#
loop_
_entity_poly.entity_id
_entity_poly.type
_entity_poly.pdbx_seq_one_letter_code
_entity_poly.pdbx_strand_id
1 'polypeptide(L)' 'MDINKWKSLAINKDDHTLLVAIAKTKHRGPGPQFSKIFNDYLKFQAKREGMSLDAFKKKLLNVKAK' A
#
# COMPACT_ATOMS: atom_id res chain seq x y z
N MET A 1 1.19 9.95 15.76
CA MET A 1 1.62 8.94 14.79
C MET A 1 2.85 8.22 15.30
N ASP A 2 2.85 6.93 15.18
CA ASP A 2 3.96 6.11 15.63
C ASP A 2 5.02 6.05 14.55
N ILE A 3 6.17 6.70 14.77
CA ILE A 3 7.21 6.77 13.74
C ILE A 3 7.85 5.42 13.46
N ASN A 4 7.71 4.47 14.36
CA ASN A 4 8.22 3.11 14.11
C ASN A 4 7.31 2.33 13.17
N LYS A 5 6.08 2.76 13.07
CA LYS A 5 5.08 2.07 12.26
C LYS A 5 4.85 2.74 10.92
N TRP A 6 5.10 4.02 10.83
CA TRP A 6 4.80 4.81 9.64
C TRP A 6 6.07 5.43 9.05
N LYS A 7 6.11 5.45 7.76
CA LYS A 7 7.20 6.06 7.01
C LYS A 7 6.64 7.05 6.02
N SER A 8 7.47 7.99 5.63
CA SER A 8 7.07 8.97 4.62
C SER A 8 7.26 8.40 3.23
N LEU A 9 6.44 8.86 2.33
CA LEU A 9 6.51 8.44 0.93
C LEU A 9 6.15 9.64 0.05
N ALA A 10 7.00 9.92 -0.91
CA ALA A 10 6.71 10.98 -1.86
C ALA A 10 5.85 10.41 -2.98
N ILE A 11 4.72 11.03 -3.24
CA ILE A 11 3.87 10.59 -4.33
C ILE A 11 3.50 11.79 -5.20
N ASN A 12 3.03 11.49 -6.38
CA ASN A 12 2.59 12.51 -7.32
C ASN A 12 1.49 13.36 -6.70
N LYS A 13 1.53 14.66 -6.98
CA LYS A 13 0.59 15.59 -6.38
C LYS A 13 -0.87 15.25 -6.72
N ASP A 14 -1.12 14.91 -7.98
CA ASP A 14 -2.48 14.56 -8.39
C ASP A 14 -2.93 13.27 -7.72
N ASP A 15 -2.04 12.30 -7.61
CA ASP A 15 -2.36 11.05 -6.95
C ASP A 15 -2.67 11.29 -5.47
N HIS A 16 -1.93 12.19 -4.86
CA HIS A 16 -2.18 12.55 -3.46
C HIS A 16 -3.57 13.14 -3.29
N THR A 17 -3.93 14.04 -4.18
CA THR A 17 -5.26 14.67 -4.14
C THR A 17 -6.36 13.62 -4.24
N LEU A 18 -6.20 12.68 -5.17
CA LEU A 18 -7.19 11.63 -5.35
C LEU A 18 -7.25 10.70 -4.14
N LEU A 19 -6.09 10.40 -3.58
CA LEU A 19 -6.03 9.54 -2.40
C LEU A 19 -6.77 10.18 -1.23
N VAL A 20 -6.54 11.47 -1.00
CA VAL A 20 -7.21 12.19 0.08
C VAL A 20 -8.72 12.21 -0.16
N ALA A 21 -9.13 12.42 -1.40
CA ALA A 21 -10.56 12.46 -1.71
C ALA A 21 -11.23 11.11 -1.42
N ILE A 22 -10.58 10.03 -1.81
CA ILE A 22 -11.11 8.69 -1.55
C ILE A 22 -11.16 8.44 -0.03
N ALA A 23 -10.08 8.83 0.67
CA ALA A 23 -10.02 8.61 2.10
C ALA A 23 -11.18 9.33 2.81
N LYS A 24 -11.52 10.52 2.36
CA LYS A 24 -12.64 11.25 2.96
C LYS A 24 -13.96 10.51 2.80
N THR A 25 -14.19 9.90 1.63
CA THR A 25 -15.43 9.16 1.42
C THR A 25 -15.52 7.94 2.33
N LYS A 26 -14.37 7.44 2.78
CA LYS A 26 -14.32 6.27 3.67
C LYS A 26 -14.07 6.64 5.12
N HIS A 27 -14.03 7.93 5.41
CA HIS A 27 -13.80 8.43 6.77
C HIS A 27 -12.48 7.91 7.34
N ARG A 28 -11.43 7.93 6.52
CA ARG A 28 -10.10 7.50 6.93
C ARG A 28 -9.09 8.57 6.60
N GLY A 29 -7.92 8.47 7.24
CA GLY A 29 -6.81 9.31 6.84
C GLY A 29 -6.16 8.74 5.57
N PRO A 30 -5.32 9.55 4.90
CA PRO A 30 -4.66 9.09 3.67
C PRO A 30 -3.74 7.89 3.89
N GLY A 31 -3.04 7.81 5.02
CA GLY A 31 -2.14 6.70 5.29
C GLY A 31 -2.85 5.38 5.36
N PRO A 32 -3.85 5.24 6.25
CA PRO A 32 -4.63 4.01 6.33
C PRO A 32 -5.33 3.67 5.00
N GLN A 33 -5.80 4.68 4.28
CA GLN A 33 -6.44 4.44 2.99
C GLN A 33 -5.44 3.89 1.99
N PHE A 34 -4.22 4.43 1.97
CA PHE A 34 -3.19 3.91 1.10
C PHE A 34 -2.87 2.46 1.44
N SER A 35 -2.76 2.14 2.73
CA SER A 35 -2.48 0.78 3.16
C SER A 35 -3.53 -0.19 2.66
N LYS A 36 -4.79 0.22 2.72
CA LYS A 36 -5.89 -0.61 2.23
C LYS A 36 -5.77 -0.88 0.74
N ILE A 37 -5.56 0.18 -0.02
CA ILE A 37 -5.43 0.08 -1.47
C ILE A 37 -4.24 -0.79 -1.84
N PHE A 38 -3.12 -0.54 -1.20
CA PHE A 38 -1.89 -1.27 -1.50
C PHE A 38 -2.03 -2.75 -1.16
N ASN A 39 -2.64 -3.04 -0.01
CA ASN A 39 -2.86 -4.42 0.38
C ASN A 39 -3.75 -5.15 -0.63
N ASP A 40 -4.80 -4.48 -1.10
CA ASP A 40 -5.68 -5.07 -2.10
C ASP A 40 -4.91 -5.33 -3.41
N TYR A 41 -4.04 -4.42 -3.77
CA TYR A 41 -3.22 -4.60 -4.97
C TYR A 41 -2.28 -5.80 -4.81
N LEU A 42 -1.68 -5.93 -3.63
CA LEU A 42 -0.79 -7.06 -3.37
C LEU A 42 -1.54 -8.39 -3.46
N LYS A 43 -2.75 -8.43 -2.94
CA LYS A 43 -3.58 -9.64 -3.04
C LYS A 43 -3.84 -10.00 -4.50
N PHE A 44 -4.14 -8.99 -5.29
CA PHE A 44 -4.41 -9.19 -6.71
C PHE A 44 -3.17 -9.75 -7.42
N GLN A 45 -2.02 -9.15 -7.15
CA GLN A 45 -0.78 -9.60 -7.77
C GLN A 45 -0.39 -11.00 -7.32
N ALA A 46 -0.56 -11.31 -6.04
CA ALA A 46 -0.26 -12.64 -5.54
C ALA A 46 -1.11 -13.69 -6.23
N LYS A 47 -2.38 -13.38 -6.42
CA LYS A 47 -3.28 -14.30 -7.11
C LYS A 47 -2.85 -14.54 -8.55
N ARG A 48 -2.40 -13.50 -9.22
CA ARG A 48 -1.91 -13.63 -10.59
C ARG A 48 -0.66 -14.51 -10.67
N GLU A 49 0.16 -14.45 -9.62
CA GLU A 49 1.38 -15.25 -9.55
C GLU A 49 1.10 -16.68 -9.07
N GLY A 50 -0.13 -16.96 -8.67
CA GLY A 50 -0.48 -18.27 -8.18
C GLY A 50 0.08 -18.56 -6.79
N MET A 51 0.28 -17.54 -5.97
CA MET A 51 0.84 -17.72 -4.63
C MET A 51 -0.06 -17.06 -3.58
N SER A 52 0.15 -17.46 -2.33
CA SER A 52 -0.54 -16.83 -1.24
C SER A 52 0.03 -15.43 -1.02
N LEU A 53 -0.71 -14.58 -0.33
CA LEU A 53 -0.25 -13.23 -0.04
C LEU A 53 1.05 -13.25 0.75
N ASP A 54 1.12 -14.12 1.76
CA ASP A 54 2.32 -14.21 2.58
C ASP A 54 3.54 -14.63 1.77
N ALA A 55 3.36 -15.62 0.89
CA ALA A 55 4.46 -16.08 0.04
C ALA A 55 4.90 -14.97 -0.91
N PHE A 56 3.94 -14.24 -1.45
CA PHE A 56 4.24 -13.14 -2.37
C PHE A 56 5.01 -12.03 -1.66
N LYS A 57 4.59 -11.69 -0.44
CA LYS A 57 5.28 -10.67 0.34
C LYS A 57 6.72 -11.08 0.64
N LYS A 58 6.91 -12.35 1.00
CA LYS A 58 8.26 -12.85 1.27
C LYS A 58 9.13 -12.77 0.03
N LYS A 59 8.57 -13.11 -1.12
CA LYS A 59 9.29 -13.02 -2.36
C LYS A 59 9.76 -11.59 -2.61
N LEU A 60 8.87 -10.62 -2.41
CA LEU A 60 9.21 -9.22 -2.63
C LEU A 60 10.26 -8.73 -1.64
N LEU A 61 10.16 -9.16 -0.39
CA LEU A 61 11.14 -8.75 0.61
C LEU A 61 12.53 -9.30 0.34
N ASN A 62 12.60 -10.42 -0.37
CA ASN A 62 13.88 -10.99 -0.76
C ASN A 62 14.49 -10.31 -1.98
N VAL A 63 13.69 -9.57 -2.71
CA VAL A 63 14.22 -8.76 -3.80
C VAL A 63 14.90 -7.57 -3.16
N LYS A 64 16.19 -7.50 -3.27
CA LYS A 64 16.89 -6.42 -2.61
C LYS A 64 16.65 -5.14 -3.32
N ALA A 65 16.20 -4.19 -2.55
CA ALA A 65 16.10 -2.85 -3.06
C ALA A 65 17.51 -2.33 -3.10
N LYS A 66 17.94 -1.94 -4.16
CA LYS A 66 19.32 -1.51 -4.25
C LYS A 66 19.48 -0.13 -3.87
#